data_b08c939c6557ff6d73c69010d27cc449
#
_entry.id   b08c939c6557ff6d73c69010d27cc449
#
_cell.length_a   1.000
_cell.length_b   1.000
_cell.length_c   1.000
_cell.angle_alpha   90.00
_cell.angle_beta   90.00
_cell.angle_gamma   90.00
#
_symmetry.space_group_name_H-M   'P 1'
#
loop_
_entity.id
_entity.type
_entity.pdbx_description
1 polymer ?
#
loop_
_entity_poly.entity_id
_entity_poly.type
_entity_poly.pdbx_seq_one_letter_code
_entity_poly.pdbx_strand_id
1 'polypeptide(L)'
;GMPSVPGGPGTDRPSGPDTELPDTSQPGEDGSVNNPGTDAGSYAQQVAALVNAERAKAGLPALSVQTEIVTAANVRAKEIKQQFSHTRPDGRSFDTVLTENGVSFRGSGENIAYGQRSPEAVMEGWMNSAGHRANILNANFKNIGVGYYQDTNGVNHWVQLFTY
;
A
#
# COMPACT_ATOMS: atom_id res chain seq x y z
N GLY A 1 -14.34 5.38 -6.91
CA GLY A 1 -14.04 4.69 -6.63
C GLY A 1 -14.25 4.19 -6.49
N MET A 2 -14.22 4.76 -6.77
CA MET A 2 -13.96 4.14 -6.47
C MET A 2 -13.91 3.55 -6.23
N PRO A 3 -13.88 4.02 -6.50
CA PRO A 3 -13.53 3.38 -6.14
C PRO A 3 -13.42 2.91 -5.91
N SER A 4 -13.38 3.33 -5.96
CA SER A 4 -12.99 2.69 -5.78
C SER A 4 -13.03 2.20 -5.74
N VAL A 5 -13.16 2.71 -5.85
CA VAL A 5 -12.95 2.04 -5.75
C VAL A 5 -13.00 1.67 -5.71
N PRO A 6 -13.09 2.17 -6.03
CA PRO A 6 -13.03 1.63 -5.88
C PRO A 6 -13.14 1.27 -5.77
N GLY A 7 -13.34 1.88 -5.95
CA GLY A 7 -13.17 1.31 -5.87
C GLY A 7 -13.17 1.06 -5.80
N GLY A 8 -13.35 1.53 -5.98
CA GLY A 8 -13.13 1.02 -5.79
C GLY A 8 -13.11 0.66 -5.51
N PRO A 9 -12.96 0.91 -5.54
CA PRO A 9 -12.70 0.35 -5.17
C PRO A 9 -12.68 -0.10 -4.56
N GLY A 10 -12.59 0.21 -4.52
CA GLY A 10 -12.34 -0.38 -4.09
C GLY A 10 -12.42 -0.80 -3.54
N THR A 11 -12.45 -0.67 -3.42
CA THR A 11 -12.43 -1.22 -3.07
C THR A 11 -12.70 -1.83 -2.44
N ASP A 12 -12.81 -1.69 -2.25
CA ASP A 12 -12.88 -2.33 -1.80
C ASP A 12 -13.14 -2.99 -1.37
N ARG A 13 -13.23 -2.83 -1.21
CA ARG A 13 -13.43 -3.56 -0.88
C ARG A 13 -13.30 -3.92 -0.21
N PRO A 14 -13.36 -3.77 -0.03
CA PRO A 14 -13.18 -4.25 0.57
C PRO A 14 -13.04 -4.68 1.17
N SER A 15 -13.09 -4.59 1.33
CA SER A 15 -12.93 -5.07 1.90
C SER A 15 -12.48 -5.99 2.39
N GLY A 16 -12.92 -6.61 2.70
CA GLY A 16 -12.55 -7.68 3.22
C GLY A 16 -11.27 -8.18 2.95
N PRO A 17 -10.90 -8.08 1.83
CA PRO A 17 -9.71 -8.61 1.46
C PRO A 17 -8.65 -8.15 2.31
N ASP A 18 -8.72 -7.02 2.70
CA ASP A 18 -7.65 -6.52 3.43
C ASP A 18 -7.43 -7.28 4.67
N THR A 19 -8.47 -7.81 5.18
CA THR A 19 -8.31 -8.39 6.40
C THR A 19 -7.60 -9.64 6.33
N GLU A 20 -7.37 -10.09 5.25
CA GLU A 20 -6.80 -11.23 5.17
C GLU A 20 -5.46 -11.23 5.08
N LEU A 21 -4.76 -10.30 5.23
CA LEU A 21 -3.40 -10.30 5.10
C LEU A 21 -2.73 -10.31 6.41
N PRO A 22 -3.07 -11.11 7.27
CA PRO A 22 -2.38 -11.16 8.50
C PRO A 22 -1.12 -11.90 8.26
N ASP A 23 -0.18 -11.61 9.00
CA ASP A 23 1.02 -12.21 8.75
C ASP A 23 1.18 -13.53 9.20
N THR A 24 1.67 -14.28 8.54
CA THR A 24 1.78 -15.44 8.95
C THR A 24 3.09 -15.80 8.95
N SER A 25 3.85 -15.08 8.70
CA SER A 25 4.96 -15.42 8.41
C SER A 25 5.83 -15.84 8.99
N GLN A 26 6.73 -15.91 8.71
CA GLN A 26 7.72 -16.23 8.82
C GLN A 26 8.47 -15.50 9.50
N PRO A 27 8.80 -15.82 10.41
CA PRO A 27 9.41 -15.06 11.17
C PRO A 27 10.66 -14.77 10.80
N GLY A 28 11.36 -15.19 10.96
CA GLY A 28 12.45 -14.82 10.66
C GLY A 28 12.88 -14.18 9.65
N GLU A 29 12.49 -14.33 8.88
CA GLU A 29 13.02 -13.88 7.85
C GLU A 29 13.11 -12.65 7.83
N ASP A 30 12.94 -12.17 8.37
CA ASP A 30 12.96 -11.02 8.15
C ASP A 30 13.63 -10.23 8.66
N GLY A 31 13.49 -10.26 9.32
CA GLY A 31 13.92 -9.43 9.73
C GLY A 31 14.96 -9.01 9.49
N SER A 32 15.31 -9.29 9.76
CA SER A 32 16.30 -8.99 9.67
C SER A 32 16.73 -8.46 8.84
N VAL A 33 16.63 -8.74 8.53
CA VAL A 33 17.13 -8.48 7.64
C VAL A 33 17.27 -7.36 7.24
N ASN A 34 16.98 -6.82 7.25
CA ASN A 34 17.16 -5.81 6.69
C ASN A 34 17.09 -4.77 7.26
N ASN A 35 17.71 -4.26 7.26
CA ASN A 35 17.72 -3.18 7.62
C ASN A 35 17.26 -2.29 6.77
N PRO A 36 16.29 -1.72 6.95
CA PRO A 36 15.73 -0.80 6.10
C PRO A 36 16.71 0.18 5.83
N GLY A 37 16.90 0.75 5.14
CA GLY A 37 17.76 1.76 4.90
C GLY A 37 19.01 1.36 4.33
N THR A 38 19.20 0.18 4.15
CA THR A 38 20.42 -0.13 3.63
C THR A 38 20.38 -0.19 2.23
N ASP A 39 21.12 -0.92 1.58
CA ASP A 39 21.22 -0.92 0.23
C ASP A 39 20.04 -0.88 -0.53
N ALA A 40 19.05 -1.59 -0.31
CA ALA A 40 17.87 -1.59 -1.12
C ALA A 40 16.94 -0.48 -0.72
N GLY A 41 17.35 0.33 0.20
CA GLY A 41 16.53 1.41 0.67
C GLY A 41 15.59 0.98 1.77
N SER A 42 14.69 1.86 2.14
CA SER A 42 13.74 1.58 3.22
C SER A 42 12.76 0.51 2.79
N TYR A 43 11.99 0.02 3.73
CA TYR A 43 10.93 -0.94 3.42
C TYR A 43 9.95 -0.36 2.41
N ALA A 44 9.57 0.91 2.58
CA ALA A 44 8.64 1.52 1.63
C ALA A 44 9.24 1.59 0.23
N GLN A 45 10.51 1.93 0.13
CA GLN A 45 11.17 1.98 -1.16
C GLN A 45 11.26 0.59 -1.80
N GLN A 46 11.50 -0.41 -0.99
CA GLN A 46 11.55 -1.78 -1.49
C GLN A 46 10.19 -2.23 -2.01
N VAL A 47 9.11 -1.87 -1.33
CA VAL A 47 7.76 -2.22 -1.80
C VAL A 47 7.48 -1.54 -3.14
N ALA A 48 7.83 -0.27 -3.28
CA ALA A 48 7.59 0.42 -4.54
C ALA A 48 8.37 -0.24 -5.69
N ALA A 49 9.59 -0.67 -5.41
CA ALA A 49 10.39 -1.36 -6.42
C ALA A 49 9.76 -2.70 -6.80
N LEU A 50 9.21 -3.41 -5.82
CA LEU A 50 8.56 -4.70 -6.10
C LEU A 50 7.28 -4.51 -6.91
N VAL A 51 6.54 -3.43 -6.66
CA VAL A 51 5.36 -3.13 -7.46
C VAL A 51 5.78 -2.94 -8.92
N ASN A 52 6.83 -2.17 -9.14
CA ASN A 52 7.25 -1.90 -10.51
C ASN A 52 7.83 -3.15 -11.18
N ALA A 53 8.42 -4.06 -10.41
CA ALA A 53 8.87 -5.32 -10.97
C ALA A 53 7.68 -6.17 -11.43
N GLU A 54 6.60 -6.20 -10.64
CA GLU A 54 5.40 -6.95 -11.04
C GLU A 54 4.75 -6.32 -12.27
N ARG A 55 4.72 -4.99 -12.32
CA ARG A 55 4.17 -4.30 -13.48
C ARG A 55 4.99 -4.59 -14.72
N ALA A 56 6.31 -4.61 -14.61
CA ALA A 56 7.17 -4.93 -15.75
C ALA A 56 6.90 -6.33 -16.29
N LYS A 57 6.71 -7.30 -15.38
CA LYS A 57 6.38 -8.65 -15.81
C LYS A 57 5.06 -8.68 -16.59
N ALA A 58 4.16 -7.77 -16.28
CA ALA A 58 2.86 -7.73 -16.95
C ALA A 58 2.88 -6.80 -18.17
N GLY A 59 4.03 -6.25 -18.51
CA GLY A 59 4.13 -5.36 -19.66
C GLY A 59 3.61 -3.96 -19.42
N LEU A 60 3.53 -3.54 -18.17
CA LEU A 60 3.00 -2.22 -17.82
C LEU A 60 4.12 -1.26 -17.48
N PRO A 61 3.93 0.03 -17.76
CA PRO A 61 4.95 1.02 -17.41
C PRO A 61 5.11 1.13 -15.89
N ALA A 62 6.30 1.50 -15.46
CA ALA A 62 6.55 1.71 -14.06
C ALA A 62 5.75 2.90 -13.55
N LEU A 63 5.33 2.83 -12.29
CA LEU A 63 4.72 3.96 -11.61
C LEU A 63 5.80 4.90 -11.11
N SER A 64 5.48 6.19 -11.08
CA SER A 64 6.39 7.20 -10.59
C SER A 64 6.16 7.39 -9.10
N VAL A 65 7.20 7.31 -8.30
CA VAL A 65 7.08 7.51 -6.87
C VAL A 65 7.04 9.01 -6.60
N GLN A 66 5.97 9.47 -5.95
CA GLN A 66 5.80 10.90 -5.68
C GLN A 66 5.88 11.16 -4.19
N THR A 67 6.71 12.12 -3.80
CA THR A 67 6.95 12.42 -2.40
C THR A 67 5.66 12.73 -1.63
N GLU A 68 4.76 13.51 -2.24
CA GLU A 68 3.53 13.88 -1.55
C GLU A 68 2.63 12.67 -1.33
N ILE A 69 2.68 11.71 -2.24
CA ILE A 69 1.89 10.51 -2.06
C ILE A 69 2.52 9.63 -0.98
N VAL A 70 3.85 9.61 -0.89
CA VAL A 70 4.54 8.89 0.18
C VAL A 70 4.13 9.48 1.53
N THR A 71 4.11 10.82 1.64
CA THR A 71 3.71 11.46 2.88
C THR A 71 2.27 11.07 3.25
N ALA A 72 1.38 11.10 2.26
CA ALA A 72 -0.01 10.71 2.49
C ALA A 72 -0.11 9.25 2.92
N ALA A 73 0.65 8.37 2.28
CA ALA A 73 0.62 6.96 2.60
C ALA A 73 1.13 6.69 4.02
N ASN A 74 2.10 7.47 4.48
CA ASN A 74 2.59 7.31 5.85
C ASN A 74 1.54 7.76 6.88
N VAL A 75 0.74 8.77 6.56
CA VAL A 75 -0.36 9.15 7.43
C VAL A 75 -1.36 7.99 7.51
N ARG A 76 -1.69 7.41 6.35
CA ARG A 76 -2.63 6.29 6.32
C ARG A 76 -2.09 5.07 7.07
N ALA A 77 -0.78 4.84 7.02
CA ALA A 77 -0.20 3.68 7.71
C ALA A 77 -0.45 3.75 9.21
N LYS A 78 -0.45 4.97 9.79
CA LYS A 78 -0.78 5.11 11.19
C LYS A 78 -2.28 5.00 11.42
N GLU A 79 -3.07 5.47 10.47
CA GLU A 79 -4.53 5.42 10.63
C GLU A 79 -5.05 3.98 10.61
N ILE A 80 -4.47 3.12 9.77
CA ILE A 80 -4.97 1.77 9.69
C ILE A 80 -4.64 0.95 10.94
N LYS A 81 -3.73 1.42 11.77
CA LYS A 81 -3.54 0.80 13.05
C LYS A 81 -4.75 1.09 13.93
N GLN A 82 -5.33 2.27 13.82
CA GLN A 82 -6.49 2.62 14.62
C GLN A 82 -7.74 1.97 14.05
N GLN A 83 -7.91 1.98 12.75
CA GLN A 83 -9.08 1.43 12.11
C GLN A 83 -8.64 0.84 10.78
N PHE A 84 -8.66 -0.47 10.67
CA PHE A 84 -8.18 -1.15 9.47
C PHE A 84 -9.29 -1.10 8.42
N SER A 85 -9.30 -0.04 7.63
CA SER A 85 -10.39 0.23 6.69
C SER A 85 -9.91 1.26 5.67
N HIS A 86 -10.55 1.27 4.51
CA HIS A 86 -10.34 2.33 3.54
C HIS A 86 -11.05 3.60 3.96
N THR A 87 -11.92 3.53 4.97
CA THR A 87 -12.52 4.71 5.57
C THR A 87 -11.63 5.15 6.71
N ARG A 88 -11.29 6.41 6.73
CA ARG A 88 -10.38 6.95 7.74
C ARG A 88 -11.07 7.00 9.11
N PRO A 89 -10.31 7.08 10.18
CA PRO A 89 -10.92 7.11 11.52
C PRO A 89 -11.96 8.20 11.71
N ASP A 90 -11.86 9.31 10.98
CA ASP A 90 -12.82 10.40 11.11
C ASP A 90 -14.01 10.22 10.17
N GLY A 91 -14.11 9.13 9.48
CA GLY A 91 -15.26 8.82 8.62
C GLY A 91 -15.10 9.21 7.17
N ARG A 92 -14.03 9.89 6.81
CA ARG A 92 -13.83 10.29 5.41
C ARG A 92 -13.17 9.17 4.63
N SER A 93 -13.28 9.24 3.31
CA SER A 93 -12.64 8.27 2.44
C SER A 93 -11.12 8.40 2.50
N PHE A 94 -10.42 7.29 2.28
CA PHE A 94 -8.96 7.29 2.32
C PHE A 94 -8.36 8.36 1.43
N ASP A 95 -8.96 8.62 0.26
CA ASP A 95 -8.33 9.50 -0.70
C ASP A 95 -8.31 10.96 -0.29
N THR A 96 -9.05 11.32 0.75
CA THR A 96 -8.96 12.68 1.26
C THR A 96 -7.57 12.99 1.78
N VAL A 97 -6.78 11.94 2.14
CA VAL A 97 -5.42 12.19 2.60
C VAL A 97 -4.56 12.69 1.45
N LEU A 98 -4.86 12.30 0.23
CA LEU A 98 -4.12 12.78 -0.94
C LEU A 98 -4.36 14.27 -1.14
N THR A 99 -5.61 14.68 -1.08
CA THR A 99 -5.96 16.09 -1.23
C THR A 99 -5.31 16.92 -0.13
N GLU A 100 -5.30 16.41 1.08
CA GLU A 100 -4.68 17.12 2.21
C GLU A 100 -3.19 17.34 2.00
N ASN A 101 -2.56 16.49 1.22
CA ASN A 101 -1.14 16.60 0.97
C ASN A 101 -0.83 17.24 -0.39
N GLY A 102 -1.81 17.91 -0.96
CA GLY A 102 -1.59 18.67 -2.17
C GLY A 102 -1.53 17.86 -3.46
N VAL A 103 -2.01 16.63 -3.42
CA VAL A 103 -1.98 15.78 -4.60
C VAL A 103 -3.27 15.98 -5.39
N SER A 104 -3.14 16.31 -6.68
CA SER A 104 -4.28 16.37 -7.56
C SER A 104 -4.36 15.06 -8.31
N PHE A 105 -5.55 14.53 -8.46
CA PHE A 105 -5.69 13.25 -9.14
C PHE A 105 -7.09 13.13 -9.71
N ARG A 106 -7.23 12.26 -10.69
CA ARG A 106 -8.53 11.97 -11.28
C ARG A 106 -9.03 10.62 -10.82
N GLY A 107 -8.14 9.74 -10.46
CA GLY A 107 -8.50 8.44 -9.89
C GLY A 107 -7.47 8.02 -8.88
N SER A 108 -7.89 7.20 -7.92
CA SER A 108 -6.99 6.74 -6.87
C SER A 108 -7.35 5.33 -6.44
N GLY A 109 -6.41 4.69 -5.77
CA GLY A 109 -6.65 3.38 -5.18
C GLY A 109 -5.77 3.20 -3.97
N GLU A 110 -6.13 2.26 -3.13
CA GLU A 110 -5.39 1.99 -1.91
C GLU A 110 -5.29 0.49 -1.68
N ASN A 111 -4.11 0.01 -1.30
CA ASN A 111 -3.94 -1.32 -0.74
C ASN A 111 -3.43 -1.15 0.68
N ILE A 112 -4.00 -1.89 1.63
CA ILE A 112 -3.58 -1.83 3.02
C ILE A 112 -3.35 -3.23 3.55
N ALA A 113 -2.44 -3.34 4.51
CA ALA A 113 -2.13 -4.62 5.15
C ALA A 113 -1.41 -4.39 6.46
N TYR A 114 -1.43 -5.37 7.34
CA TYR A 114 -0.65 -5.29 8.56
C TYR A 114 -0.16 -6.67 8.95
N GLY A 115 0.96 -6.70 9.64
CA GLY A 115 1.52 -7.93 10.19
C GLY A 115 2.68 -8.51 9.43
N GLN A 116 2.76 -8.25 8.14
CA GLN A 116 3.82 -8.85 7.33
C GLN A 116 5.18 -8.28 7.75
N ARG A 117 6.20 -9.13 7.72
CA ARG A 117 7.48 -8.73 8.27
C ARG A 117 8.49 -8.26 7.26
N SER A 118 8.16 -8.29 6.00
CA SER A 118 9.10 -7.85 4.97
C SER A 118 8.35 -7.30 3.77
N PRO A 119 9.02 -6.49 2.96
CA PRO A 119 8.43 -6.03 1.71
C PRO A 119 7.98 -7.19 0.82
N GLU A 120 8.77 -8.25 0.75
CA GLU A 120 8.43 -9.40 -0.08
C GLU A 120 7.17 -10.07 0.42
N ALA A 121 7.02 -10.18 1.74
CA ALA A 121 5.87 -10.85 2.31
C ALA A 121 4.58 -10.07 2.04
N VAL A 122 4.61 -8.74 2.20
CA VAL A 122 3.40 -7.98 1.98
C VAL A 122 3.05 -7.96 0.50
N MET A 123 4.04 -7.89 -0.39
CA MET A 123 3.78 -7.92 -1.81
C MET A 123 3.19 -9.26 -2.23
N GLU A 124 3.69 -10.34 -1.67
CA GLU A 124 3.14 -11.64 -2.00
C GLU A 124 1.68 -11.71 -1.58
N GLY A 125 1.36 -11.21 -0.41
CA GLY A 125 -0.02 -11.20 0.04
C GLY A 125 -0.91 -10.38 -0.88
N TRP A 126 -0.47 -9.21 -1.26
CA TRP A 126 -1.27 -8.37 -2.14
C TRP A 126 -1.43 -9.00 -3.53
N MET A 127 -0.36 -9.57 -4.08
CA MET A 127 -0.44 -10.16 -5.42
C MET A 127 -1.30 -11.41 -5.46
N ASN A 128 -1.48 -12.08 -4.32
CA ASN A 128 -2.32 -13.26 -4.25
C ASN A 128 -3.78 -12.93 -3.96
N SER A 129 -4.12 -11.66 -3.87
CA SER A 129 -5.49 -11.24 -3.58
C SER A 129 -6.01 -10.46 -4.78
N ALA A 130 -7.11 -10.89 -5.37
CA ALA A 130 -7.58 -10.34 -6.63
C ALA A 130 -7.76 -8.82 -6.60
N GLY A 131 -8.34 -8.29 -5.57
CA GLY A 131 -8.58 -6.86 -5.51
C GLY A 131 -7.31 -6.05 -5.35
N HIS A 132 -6.39 -6.50 -4.53
CA HIS A 132 -5.13 -5.80 -4.34
C HIS A 132 -4.26 -5.90 -5.58
N ARG A 133 -4.24 -7.08 -6.18
CA ARG A 133 -3.47 -7.28 -7.40
C ARG A 133 -3.99 -6.38 -8.51
N ALA A 134 -5.31 -6.21 -8.60
CA ALA A 134 -5.90 -5.37 -9.63
C ALA A 134 -5.41 -3.93 -9.51
N ASN A 135 -5.22 -3.42 -8.30
CA ASN A 135 -4.66 -2.08 -8.14
C ASN A 135 -3.22 -2.02 -8.62
N ILE A 136 -2.41 -3.00 -8.25
CA ILE A 136 -1.00 -3.01 -8.61
C ILE A 136 -0.83 -3.07 -10.14
N LEU A 137 -1.67 -3.83 -10.80
CA LEU A 137 -1.57 -4.03 -12.24
C LEU A 137 -2.52 -3.15 -13.05
N ASN A 138 -3.11 -2.13 -12.43
CA ASN A 138 -4.04 -1.26 -13.13
C ASN A 138 -3.28 -0.36 -14.10
N ALA A 139 -3.61 -0.48 -15.38
CA ALA A 139 -2.90 0.26 -16.42
C ALA A 139 -3.14 1.77 -16.33
N ASN A 140 -4.20 2.20 -15.68
CA ASN A 140 -4.48 3.62 -15.57
C ASN A 140 -3.63 4.36 -14.55
N PHE A 141 -3.16 3.68 -13.54
CA PHE A 141 -2.36 4.36 -12.51
C PHE A 141 -1.02 4.78 -13.07
N LYS A 142 -0.55 5.93 -12.62
CA LYS A 142 0.71 6.51 -13.07
C LYS A 142 1.66 6.76 -11.91
N ASN A 143 1.13 6.96 -10.71
CA ASN A 143 1.94 7.36 -9.56
C ASN A 143 1.67 6.47 -8.36
N ILE A 144 2.63 6.39 -7.46
CA ILE A 144 2.51 5.58 -6.26
C ILE A 144 3.21 6.25 -5.10
N GLY A 145 2.71 6.06 -3.92
CA GLY A 145 3.44 6.29 -2.69
C GLY A 145 3.20 5.13 -1.76
N VAL A 146 4.26 4.67 -1.11
CA VAL A 146 4.15 3.56 -0.16
C VAL A 146 4.42 4.11 1.23
N GLY A 147 3.57 3.76 2.18
CA GLY A 147 3.72 4.13 3.57
C GLY A 147 4.00 2.92 4.42
N TYR A 148 4.71 3.13 5.50
CA TYR A 148 5.09 2.06 6.40
C TYR A 148 5.15 2.61 7.81
N TYR A 149 4.60 1.87 8.75
CA TYR A 149 4.63 2.27 10.16
C TYR A 149 4.73 1.03 11.01
N GLN A 150 5.73 0.99 11.89
CA GLN A 150 5.82 -0.11 12.85
C GLN A 150 5.36 0.43 14.20
N ASP A 151 4.36 -0.21 14.79
CA ASP A 151 3.81 0.29 16.03
C ASP A 151 4.67 -0.16 17.22
N THR A 152 4.28 0.26 18.41
CA THR A 152 5.08 -0.01 19.59
C THR A 152 5.07 -1.48 20.00
N ASN A 153 4.18 -2.25 19.41
CA ASN A 153 4.17 -3.70 19.64
C ASN A 153 4.95 -4.44 18.57
N GLY A 154 5.60 -3.71 17.68
CA GLY A 154 6.40 -4.31 16.63
C GLY A 154 5.60 -4.76 15.41
N VAL A 155 4.34 -4.39 15.32
CA VAL A 155 3.51 -4.79 14.19
C VAL A 155 3.69 -3.79 13.06
N ASN A 156 3.94 -4.30 11.86
CA ASN A 156 4.13 -3.48 10.69
C ASN A 156 2.80 -3.17 10.01
N HIS A 157 2.63 -1.95 9.56
CA HIS A 157 1.44 -1.51 8.85
C HIS A 157 1.89 -0.96 7.50
N TRP A 158 1.23 -1.38 6.43
CA TRP A 158 1.66 -1.10 5.07
C TRP A 158 0.54 -0.49 4.26
N VAL A 159 0.86 0.54 3.49
CA VAL A 159 -0.14 1.20 2.64
C VAL A 159 0.48 1.49 1.28
N GLN A 160 -0.26 1.21 0.23
CA GLN A 160 0.09 1.67 -1.11
C GLN A 160 -1.02 2.60 -1.55
N LEU A 161 -0.66 3.80 -2.00
CA LEU A 161 -1.61 4.73 -2.60
C LEU A 161 -1.23 4.93 -4.05
N PHE A 162 -2.21 4.83 -4.92
CA PHE A 162 -2.02 4.94 -6.37
C PHE A 162 -2.86 6.09 -6.90
N THR A 163 -2.36 6.80 -7.92
CA THR A 163 -3.15 7.86 -8.55
C THR A 163 -2.92 7.91 -10.07
N TYR A 164 -3.84 8.57 -10.74
CA TYR A 164 -3.62 9.02 -12.10
C TYR A 164 -4.37 10.31 -12.32
#